data_b8dd64aadb2405d9760ecfea7f738bb6
#
_entry.id   b8dd64aadb2405d9760ecfea7f738bb6
#
_cell.length_a   1.000
_cell.length_b   1.000
_cell.length_c   1.000
_cell.angle_alpha   90.00
_cell.angle_beta   90.00
_cell.angle_gamma   90.00
#
_symmetry.space_group_name_H-M   'P 1'
#
loop_
_entity.id
_entity.type
_entity.pdbx_description
1 polymer ?
#
loop_
_entity_poly.entity_id
_entity_poly.type
_entity_poly.pdbx_seq_one_letter_code
_entity_poly.pdbx_strand_id
1 'polypeptide(L)'
;MTQCFDTLIIHANIATMNAEFGFGLIGESAVPYGQVLDGAIAISDGKIAWLGATADIEQISAKQTIDLQGKWLTPALIDCHTHIVYAGNRSNEFEMRLNGVRYEDIAKQGGGILATVKATREASFDELYAQSEKRFQALIGEGVGTVEIKSGYGLDLATERKMLQVARKLGKDYGVTVKTTYLAAHATPPEYQHQNDAYIEQVCEWLPILHGEGLIDAVDAFCEHIAFSTEQVRRVFDVAASLGLPVKLHAEQMSDMGGGALVASFDGLSADHIEYLSDVSIDKMAQSGTVGVLLPTAFYVLRETKLPPIEKMREQGVRMAISTDCNPGTSPSTSILLAMNMACTFFKLTPEEALAGTTLHAAKALGLQDSKGKIAVGFDAQLSVWDIDRPADLSYLIGENRHNKQYKF
;
A
#
# COMPACT_ATOMS: atom_id res chain seq x y z
N MET A 1 -37.77 7.28 -19.52
CA MET A 1 -37.20 8.46 -18.86
C MET A 1 -35.68 8.32 -19.02
N THR A 2 -35.03 9.30 -19.64
CA THR A 2 -33.57 9.32 -19.77
C THR A 2 -32.99 9.52 -18.35
N GLN A 3 -32.18 8.58 -17.90
CA GLN A 3 -31.51 8.72 -16.61
C GLN A 3 -30.45 9.83 -16.74
N CYS A 4 -30.48 10.82 -15.86
CA CYS A 4 -29.50 11.91 -15.83
C CYS A 4 -28.48 11.67 -14.74
N PHE A 5 -27.22 11.53 -15.13
CA PHE A 5 -26.09 11.29 -14.23
C PHE A 5 -25.43 12.63 -13.81
N ASP A 6 -24.57 12.61 -12.79
CA ASP A 6 -23.85 13.81 -12.37
C ASP A 6 -22.72 14.13 -13.36
N THR A 7 -21.93 13.11 -13.73
CA THR A 7 -20.82 13.27 -14.69
C THR A 7 -20.82 12.13 -15.68
N LEU A 8 -20.50 12.45 -16.94
CA LEU A 8 -20.21 11.50 -18.01
C LEU A 8 -18.78 11.76 -18.52
N ILE A 9 -17.93 10.74 -18.45
CA ILE A 9 -16.60 10.74 -19.06
C ILE A 9 -16.71 9.98 -20.39
N ILE A 10 -16.18 10.54 -21.47
CA ILE A 10 -16.25 9.98 -22.83
C ILE A 10 -14.88 9.96 -23.50
N HIS A 11 -14.78 9.17 -24.57
CA HIS A 11 -13.57 9.02 -25.38
C HIS A 11 -12.34 8.67 -24.54
N ALA A 12 -12.50 7.75 -23.59
CA ALA A 12 -11.43 7.22 -22.75
C ALA A 12 -10.96 5.86 -23.24
N ASN A 13 -9.64 5.60 -23.20
CA ASN A 13 -9.14 4.24 -23.22
C ASN A 13 -9.08 3.76 -21.76
N ILE A 14 -9.88 2.78 -21.39
CA ILE A 14 -10.12 2.40 -19.99
C ILE A 14 -9.45 1.06 -19.69
N ALA A 15 -8.56 1.02 -18.70
CA ALA A 15 -8.07 -0.21 -18.09
C ALA A 15 -8.93 -0.50 -16.85
N THR A 16 -9.93 -1.38 -16.99
CA THR A 16 -10.93 -1.57 -15.95
C THR A 16 -10.43 -2.38 -14.78
N MET A 17 -9.45 -3.26 -14.98
CA MET A 17 -8.99 -4.28 -14.01
C MET A 17 -10.15 -5.16 -13.52
N ASN A 18 -11.18 -5.38 -14.36
CA ASN A 18 -12.41 -6.07 -14.01
C ASN A 18 -12.62 -7.32 -14.89
N ALA A 19 -12.87 -8.46 -14.23
CA ALA A 19 -13.11 -9.74 -14.90
C ALA A 19 -14.35 -9.74 -15.83
N GLU A 20 -15.35 -8.89 -15.57
CA GLU A 20 -16.50 -8.70 -16.47
C GLU A 20 -16.10 -8.19 -17.86
N PHE A 21 -14.94 -7.52 -17.94
CA PHE A 21 -14.33 -7.03 -19.17
C PHE A 21 -13.12 -7.88 -19.62
N GLY A 22 -13.04 -9.13 -19.16
CA GLY A 22 -12.04 -10.09 -19.59
C GLY A 22 -10.70 -10.06 -18.86
N PHE A 23 -10.51 -9.17 -17.87
CA PHE A 23 -9.29 -9.17 -17.06
C PHE A 23 -9.13 -10.47 -16.28
N GLY A 24 -7.93 -11.07 -16.33
CA GLY A 24 -7.60 -12.29 -15.60
C GLY A 24 -8.28 -13.56 -16.14
N LEU A 25 -9.01 -13.50 -17.25
CA LEU A 25 -9.53 -14.66 -17.94
C LEU A 25 -8.46 -15.32 -18.84
N ILE A 26 -8.74 -16.53 -19.30
CA ILE A 26 -7.83 -17.33 -20.15
C ILE A 26 -8.49 -17.59 -21.50
N GLY A 27 -7.66 -17.72 -22.55
CA GLY A 27 -8.12 -18.02 -23.91
C GLY A 27 -8.76 -16.81 -24.62
N GLU A 28 -9.76 -17.08 -25.47
CA GLU A 28 -10.38 -16.07 -26.33
C GLU A 28 -11.17 -14.99 -25.54
N SER A 29 -11.52 -15.27 -24.30
CA SER A 29 -12.21 -14.32 -23.41
C SER A 29 -11.26 -13.37 -22.66
N ALA A 30 -9.94 -13.58 -22.78
CA ALA A 30 -8.94 -12.76 -22.11
C ALA A 30 -8.80 -11.41 -22.82
N VAL A 31 -8.94 -10.32 -22.06
CA VAL A 31 -8.70 -8.96 -22.53
C VAL A 31 -7.66 -8.33 -21.62
N PRO A 32 -6.47 -7.96 -22.13
CA PRO A 32 -5.44 -7.34 -21.31
C PRO A 32 -5.97 -6.13 -20.55
N TYR A 33 -5.69 -6.06 -19.25
CA TYR A 33 -6.18 -5.01 -18.32
C TYR A 33 -7.72 -4.91 -18.22
N GLY A 34 -8.49 -5.82 -18.86
CA GLY A 34 -9.94 -5.65 -19.04
C GLY A 34 -10.26 -4.36 -19.80
N GLN A 35 -9.49 -4.03 -20.84
CA GLN A 35 -9.57 -2.73 -21.50
C GLN A 35 -10.84 -2.52 -22.31
N VAL A 36 -11.37 -1.29 -22.26
CA VAL A 36 -12.43 -0.78 -23.13
C VAL A 36 -11.84 0.42 -23.89
N LEU A 37 -11.65 0.26 -25.20
CA LEU A 37 -11.15 1.33 -26.05
C LEU A 37 -12.32 2.23 -26.47
N ASP A 38 -12.06 3.55 -26.58
CA ASP A 38 -13.10 4.55 -26.81
C ASP A 38 -14.32 4.35 -25.90
N GLY A 39 -14.03 4.18 -24.61
CA GLY A 39 -15.02 3.90 -23.57
C GLY A 39 -15.60 5.16 -22.95
N ALA A 40 -16.71 4.96 -22.23
CA ALA A 40 -17.37 6.00 -21.46
C ALA A 40 -17.81 5.46 -20.08
N ILE A 41 -17.85 6.37 -19.09
CA ILE A 41 -18.26 6.09 -17.71
C ILE A 41 -19.27 7.15 -17.27
N ALA A 42 -20.44 6.72 -16.77
CA ALA A 42 -21.38 7.60 -16.10
C ALA A 42 -21.24 7.46 -14.56
N ILE A 43 -21.28 8.59 -13.87
CA ILE A 43 -21.05 8.70 -12.43
C ILE A 43 -22.24 9.39 -11.78
N SER A 44 -22.69 8.83 -10.65
CA SER A 44 -23.69 9.42 -9.76
C SER A 44 -23.32 9.19 -8.31
N ASP A 45 -23.48 10.20 -7.47
CA ASP A 45 -23.22 10.13 -6.03
C ASP A 45 -21.83 9.56 -5.70
N GLY A 46 -20.81 9.96 -6.48
CA GLY A 46 -19.44 9.50 -6.31
C GLY A 46 -19.18 8.03 -6.71
N LYS A 47 -20.17 7.35 -7.30
CA LYS A 47 -20.07 5.95 -7.73
C LYS A 47 -20.16 5.82 -9.25
N ILE A 48 -19.49 4.80 -9.78
CA ILE A 48 -19.66 4.39 -11.18
C ILE A 48 -21.05 3.80 -11.34
N ALA A 49 -21.88 4.44 -12.14
CA ALA A 49 -23.27 4.04 -12.37
C ALA A 49 -23.46 3.29 -13.68
N TRP A 50 -22.58 3.53 -14.67
CA TRP A 50 -22.56 2.86 -15.96
C TRP A 50 -21.15 2.87 -16.56
N LEU A 51 -20.82 1.85 -17.35
CA LEU A 51 -19.58 1.70 -18.07
C LEU A 51 -19.84 0.93 -19.40
N GLY A 52 -19.32 1.44 -20.51
CA GLY A 52 -19.43 0.82 -21.83
C GLY A 52 -18.68 1.58 -22.91
N ALA A 53 -18.98 1.34 -24.17
CA ALA A 53 -18.38 2.08 -25.29
C ALA A 53 -19.01 3.48 -25.42
N THR A 54 -18.22 4.47 -25.90
CA THR A 54 -18.75 5.81 -26.16
C THR A 54 -19.90 5.77 -27.18
N ALA A 55 -19.89 4.85 -28.13
CA ALA A 55 -20.99 4.67 -29.08
C ALA A 55 -22.33 4.28 -28.45
N ASP A 56 -22.34 3.77 -27.22
CA ASP A 56 -23.55 3.28 -26.55
C ASP A 56 -24.25 4.34 -25.68
N ILE A 57 -23.75 5.60 -25.69
CA ILE A 57 -24.25 6.67 -24.80
C ILE A 57 -25.51 7.41 -25.33
N GLU A 58 -26.10 7.02 -26.46
CA GLU A 58 -27.22 7.78 -27.09
C GLU A 58 -28.41 8.07 -26.16
N GLN A 59 -28.61 7.25 -25.11
CA GLN A 59 -29.70 7.43 -24.13
C GLN A 59 -29.21 7.96 -22.77
N ILE A 60 -27.92 8.31 -22.66
CA ILE A 60 -27.30 8.79 -21.43
C ILE A 60 -27.21 10.32 -21.46
N SER A 61 -27.69 10.97 -20.40
CA SER A 61 -27.50 12.40 -20.18
C SER A 61 -26.78 12.65 -18.86
N ALA A 62 -26.00 13.72 -18.75
CA ALA A 62 -25.31 14.10 -17.54
C ALA A 62 -25.29 15.61 -17.34
N LYS A 63 -25.15 16.06 -16.07
CA LYS A 63 -25.00 17.48 -15.74
C LYS A 63 -23.65 18.03 -16.26
N GLN A 64 -22.61 17.20 -16.29
CA GLN A 64 -21.28 17.53 -16.80
C GLN A 64 -20.77 16.40 -17.72
N THR A 65 -20.13 16.78 -18.83
CA THR A 65 -19.41 15.84 -19.70
C THR A 65 -17.94 16.22 -19.75
N ILE A 66 -17.08 15.19 -19.63
CA ILE A 66 -15.62 15.30 -19.68
C ILE A 66 -15.14 14.45 -20.84
N ASP A 67 -14.54 15.08 -21.86
CA ASP A 67 -13.94 14.39 -23.00
C ASP A 67 -12.44 14.16 -22.71
N LEU A 68 -12.00 12.91 -22.66
CA LEU A 68 -10.61 12.54 -22.41
C LEU A 68 -9.77 12.43 -23.68
N GLN A 69 -10.38 12.57 -24.87
CA GLN A 69 -9.66 12.64 -26.16
C GLN A 69 -8.67 11.47 -26.37
N GLY A 70 -9.07 10.27 -25.99
CA GLY A 70 -8.27 9.05 -26.14
C GLY A 70 -7.21 8.81 -25.04
N LYS A 71 -7.16 9.64 -23.98
CA LYS A 71 -6.27 9.38 -22.84
C LYS A 71 -6.66 8.11 -22.10
N TRP A 72 -5.67 7.50 -21.44
CA TRP A 72 -5.92 6.32 -20.62
C TRP A 72 -6.50 6.68 -19.25
N LEU A 73 -7.45 5.86 -18.83
CA LEU A 73 -8.13 5.92 -17.54
C LEU A 73 -7.94 4.60 -16.80
N THR A 74 -7.46 4.68 -15.57
CA THR A 74 -7.31 3.53 -14.66
C THR A 74 -8.07 3.78 -13.36
N PRO A 75 -8.33 2.75 -12.54
CA PRO A 75 -8.57 3.01 -11.13
C PRO A 75 -7.42 3.85 -10.59
N ALA A 76 -7.67 4.75 -9.63
CA ALA A 76 -6.60 5.45 -8.94
C ALA A 76 -5.68 4.43 -8.27
N LEU A 77 -4.36 4.67 -8.32
CA LEU A 77 -3.38 3.78 -7.72
C LEU A 77 -3.53 3.75 -6.19
N ILE A 78 -3.13 2.67 -5.60
CA ILE A 78 -3.18 2.42 -4.15
C ILE A 78 -1.78 2.05 -3.67
N ASP A 79 -1.26 2.81 -2.72
CA ASP A 79 -0.03 2.48 -2.01
C ASP A 79 -0.41 1.85 -0.66
N CYS A 80 -0.34 0.52 -0.59
CA CYS A 80 -0.90 -0.27 0.52
C CYS A 80 0.09 -0.57 1.64
N HIS A 81 1.29 0.02 1.62
CA HIS A 81 2.30 -0.14 2.66
C HIS A 81 3.24 1.06 2.69
N THR A 82 3.04 1.98 3.62
CA THR A 82 3.93 3.13 3.81
C THR A 82 4.15 3.48 5.27
N HIS A 83 5.29 4.11 5.54
CA HIS A 83 5.68 4.69 6.83
C HIS A 83 5.96 6.19 6.68
N ILE A 84 5.19 6.90 5.87
CA ILE A 84 5.50 8.29 5.50
C ILE A 84 5.43 9.29 6.66
N VAL A 85 4.80 8.92 7.79
CA VAL A 85 4.72 9.79 8.97
C VAL A 85 5.93 9.52 9.88
N TYR A 86 6.99 10.28 9.64
CA TYR A 86 8.20 10.31 10.47
C TYR A 86 8.88 11.68 10.38
N ALA A 87 9.72 12.02 11.37
CA ALA A 87 10.58 13.19 11.35
C ALA A 87 12.05 12.84 11.09
N GLY A 88 12.79 13.83 10.58
CA GLY A 88 14.20 13.66 10.21
C GLY A 88 14.41 12.91 8.89
N ASN A 89 15.65 12.54 8.63
CA ASN A 89 16.05 11.67 7.52
C ASN A 89 17.33 10.92 7.90
N ARG A 90 17.70 9.94 7.08
CA ARG A 90 18.87 9.08 7.34
C ARG A 90 19.90 9.16 6.21
N SER A 91 19.97 10.29 5.51
CA SER A 91 20.94 10.50 4.42
C SER A 91 22.39 10.43 4.90
N ASN A 92 22.68 10.91 6.12
CA ASN A 92 24.00 10.79 6.73
C ASN A 92 24.40 9.32 6.94
N GLU A 93 23.48 8.48 7.40
CA GLU A 93 23.74 7.03 7.55
C GLU A 93 23.98 6.36 6.19
N PHE A 94 23.23 6.77 5.17
CA PHE A 94 23.44 6.30 3.80
C PHE A 94 24.86 6.65 3.32
N GLU A 95 25.31 7.89 3.52
CA GLU A 95 26.66 8.32 3.17
C GLU A 95 27.73 7.55 3.97
N MET A 96 27.55 7.42 5.29
CA MET A 96 28.46 6.64 6.15
C MET A 96 28.63 5.20 5.68
N ARG A 97 27.52 4.51 5.33
CA ARG A 97 27.56 3.15 4.79
C ARG A 97 28.35 3.06 3.49
N LEU A 98 28.16 4.01 2.58
CA LEU A 98 28.88 4.04 1.31
C LEU A 98 30.38 4.36 1.49
N ASN A 99 30.73 5.08 2.54
CA ASN A 99 32.12 5.33 2.95
C ASN A 99 32.74 4.18 3.79
N GLY A 100 32.02 3.03 3.90
CA GLY A 100 32.56 1.83 4.52
C GLY A 100 32.39 1.75 6.05
N VAL A 101 31.65 2.66 6.67
CA VAL A 101 31.32 2.57 8.10
C VAL A 101 30.38 1.38 8.32
N ARG A 102 30.72 0.51 9.27
CA ARG A 102 29.92 -0.68 9.56
C ARG A 102 28.57 -0.29 10.20
N TYR A 103 27.55 -1.08 9.91
CA TYR A 103 26.21 -0.86 10.47
C TYR A 103 26.21 -0.81 12.01
N GLU A 104 27.01 -1.70 12.65
CA GLU A 104 27.16 -1.72 14.11
C GLU A 104 27.71 -0.41 14.70
N ASP A 105 28.65 0.23 13.97
CA ASP A 105 29.26 1.48 14.42
C ASP A 105 28.28 2.66 14.23
N ILE A 106 27.44 2.63 13.19
CA ILE A 106 26.34 3.57 12.99
C ILE A 106 25.31 3.41 14.13
N ALA A 107 24.90 2.17 14.43
CA ALA A 107 23.95 1.91 15.50
C ALA A 107 24.46 2.37 16.88
N LYS A 108 25.74 2.14 17.20
CA LYS A 108 26.38 2.62 18.45
C LYS A 108 26.39 4.14 18.58
N GLN A 109 26.39 4.85 17.47
CA GLN A 109 26.32 6.33 17.41
C GLN A 109 24.88 6.86 17.49
N GLY A 110 23.90 5.98 17.77
CA GLY A 110 22.48 6.34 17.86
C GLY A 110 21.76 6.40 16.51
N GLY A 111 22.33 5.77 15.47
CA GLY A 111 21.70 5.60 14.16
C GLY A 111 20.68 4.46 14.12
N GLY A 112 20.22 4.15 12.92
CA GLY A 112 19.21 3.12 12.70
C GLY A 112 17.79 3.60 12.99
N ILE A 113 16.88 2.68 13.26
CA ILE A 113 15.48 2.99 13.53
C ILE A 113 15.33 3.94 14.74
N LEU A 114 16.20 3.82 15.74
CA LEU A 114 16.15 4.63 16.95
C LEU A 114 16.43 6.13 16.68
N ALA A 115 17.23 6.46 15.67
CA ALA A 115 17.40 7.86 15.25
C ALA A 115 16.08 8.46 14.74
N THR A 116 15.32 7.69 13.95
CA THR A 116 14.00 8.11 13.47
C THR A 116 13.00 8.20 14.62
N VAL A 117 13.00 7.24 15.54
CA VAL A 117 12.14 7.24 16.74
C VAL A 117 12.41 8.51 17.56
N LYS A 118 13.66 8.82 17.85
CA LYS A 118 14.04 10.02 18.59
C LYS A 118 13.54 11.29 17.90
N ALA A 119 13.82 11.45 16.61
CA ALA A 119 13.39 12.63 15.84
C ALA A 119 11.86 12.75 15.81
N THR A 120 11.12 11.64 15.68
CA THR A 120 9.66 11.63 15.62
C THR A 120 9.03 11.94 16.98
N ARG A 121 9.63 11.48 18.07
CA ARG A 121 9.22 11.83 19.44
C ARG A 121 9.40 13.32 19.72
N GLU A 122 10.56 13.89 19.34
CA GLU A 122 10.92 15.28 19.59
C GLU A 122 10.14 16.27 18.70
N ALA A 123 9.70 15.85 17.48
CA ALA A 123 8.95 16.70 16.59
C ALA A 123 7.57 17.07 17.15
N SER A 124 7.20 18.34 17.06
CA SER A 124 5.82 18.78 17.29
C SER A 124 4.87 18.16 16.26
N PHE A 125 3.56 18.27 16.51
CA PHE A 125 2.54 17.81 15.56
C PHE A 125 2.69 18.51 14.20
N ASP A 126 2.87 19.83 14.19
CA ASP A 126 2.96 20.64 12.97
C ASP A 126 4.23 20.35 12.17
N GLU A 127 5.36 20.15 12.85
CA GLU A 127 6.62 19.75 12.20
C GLU A 127 6.52 18.35 11.57
N LEU A 128 5.92 17.41 12.30
CA LEU A 128 5.70 16.05 11.81
C LEU A 128 4.74 16.05 10.60
N TYR A 129 3.65 16.84 10.68
CA TYR A 129 2.73 17.02 9.57
C TYR A 129 3.44 17.61 8.34
N ALA A 130 4.15 18.74 8.49
CA ALA A 130 4.80 19.43 7.37
C ALA A 130 5.87 18.57 6.66
N GLN A 131 6.60 17.72 7.41
CA GLN A 131 7.56 16.79 6.82
C GLN A 131 6.85 15.63 6.09
N SER A 132 5.78 15.10 6.66
CA SER A 132 4.99 14.01 6.09
C SER A 132 4.19 14.45 4.87
N GLU A 133 3.68 15.67 4.87
CA GLU A 133 2.93 16.27 3.78
C GLU A 133 3.70 16.27 2.45
N LYS A 134 5.00 16.58 2.49
CA LYS A 134 5.86 16.57 1.30
C LYS A 134 5.92 15.18 0.64
N ARG A 135 6.02 14.12 1.45
CA ARG A 135 6.04 12.73 0.99
C ARG A 135 4.67 12.32 0.48
N PHE A 136 3.62 12.72 1.18
CA PHE A 136 2.24 12.46 0.78
C PHE A 136 1.90 13.11 -0.56
N GLN A 137 2.29 14.38 -0.75
CA GLN A 137 2.09 15.10 -2.01
C GLN A 137 2.82 14.44 -3.19
N ALA A 138 4.03 13.92 -2.97
CA ALA A 138 4.76 13.20 -4.01
C ALA A 138 4.03 11.93 -4.44
N LEU A 139 3.51 11.13 -3.50
CA LEU A 139 2.71 9.93 -3.79
C LEU A 139 1.43 10.25 -4.58
N ILE A 140 0.63 11.20 -4.10
CA ILE A 140 -0.63 11.56 -4.78
C ILE A 140 -0.38 12.20 -6.14
N GLY A 141 0.75 12.88 -6.32
CA GLY A 141 1.20 13.42 -7.59
C GLY A 141 1.45 12.36 -8.66
N GLU A 142 1.66 11.11 -8.29
CA GLU A 142 1.79 9.96 -9.19
C GLU A 142 0.47 9.15 -9.35
N GLY A 143 -0.67 9.78 -9.09
CA GLY A 143 -1.99 9.14 -9.30
C GLY A 143 -2.42 8.20 -8.18
N VAL A 144 -1.76 8.24 -7.01
CA VAL A 144 -2.18 7.48 -5.83
C VAL A 144 -3.40 8.15 -5.19
N GLY A 145 -4.52 7.44 -5.16
CA GLY A 145 -5.78 7.91 -4.58
C GLY A 145 -6.10 7.31 -3.22
N THR A 146 -5.39 6.26 -2.83
CA THR A 146 -5.53 5.62 -1.52
C THR A 146 -4.15 5.29 -0.97
N VAL A 147 -3.88 5.64 0.27
CA VAL A 147 -2.59 5.41 0.95
C VAL A 147 -2.82 4.72 2.28
N GLU A 148 -2.09 3.64 2.54
CA GLU A 148 -1.94 3.16 3.90
C GLU A 148 -0.79 3.90 4.59
N ILE A 149 -1.02 4.34 5.82
CA ILE A 149 0.01 4.99 6.63
C ILE A 149 0.11 4.27 7.97
N LYS A 150 1.26 3.65 8.20
CA LYS A 150 1.59 2.96 9.45
C LYS A 150 2.18 3.94 10.46
N SER A 151 1.89 3.74 11.74
CA SER A 151 2.68 4.27 12.85
C SER A 151 4.00 3.48 13.04
N GLY A 152 4.59 3.44 14.22
CA GLY A 152 5.75 2.56 14.50
C GLY A 152 7.10 3.26 14.60
N TYR A 153 7.12 4.60 14.57
CA TYR A 153 8.28 5.38 14.94
C TYR A 153 8.06 6.20 16.22
N GLY A 154 6.96 5.96 16.93
CA GLY A 154 6.74 6.50 18.26
C GLY A 154 7.29 5.58 19.33
N LEU A 155 6.85 4.33 19.29
CA LEU A 155 7.14 3.27 20.26
C LEU A 155 6.75 3.68 21.70
N ASP A 156 5.86 4.66 21.83
CA ASP A 156 5.13 5.05 23.04
C ASP A 156 3.73 5.53 22.67
N LEU A 157 2.79 5.45 23.61
CA LEU A 157 1.38 5.77 23.35
C LEU A 157 1.15 7.18 22.79
N ALA A 158 1.86 8.18 23.34
CA ALA A 158 1.65 9.58 22.96
C ALA A 158 2.11 9.85 21.53
N THR A 159 3.26 9.30 21.15
CA THR A 159 3.84 9.51 19.84
C THR A 159 3.16 8.66 18.76
N GLU A 160 2.80 7.40 19.06
CA GLU A 160 1.98 6.56 18.16
C GLU A 160 0.64 7.25 17.85
N ARG A 161 -0.04 7.81 18.89
CA ARG A 161 -1.25 8.62 18.71
C ARG A 161 -1.01 9.82 17.80
N LYS A 162 0.06 10.59 18.04
CA LYS A 162 0.44 11.75 17.22
C LYS A 162 0.64 11.37 15.75
N MET A 163 1.34 10.27 15.48
CA MET A 163 1.57 9.77 14.12
C MET A 163 0.26 9.41 13.41
N LEU A 164 -0.62 8.66 14.07
CA LEU A 164 -1.93 8.27 13.51
C LEU A 164 -2.83 9.50 13.27
N GLN A 165 -2.81 10.49 14.16
CA GLN A 165 -3.54 11.75 13.99
C GLN A 165 -3.02 12.55 12.78
N VAL A 166 -1.70 12.61 12.59
CA VAL A 166 -1.10 13.24 11.39
C VAL A 166 -1.55 12.52 10.12
N ALA A 167 -1.55 11.18 10.12
CA ALA A 167 -2.01 10.38 8.99
C ALA A 167 -3.49 10.67 8.63
N ARG A 168 -4.37 10.70 9.63
CA ARG A 168 -5.80 11.06 9.44
C ARG A 168 -5.96 12.48 8.89
N LYS A 169 -5.17 13.43 9.43
CA LYS A 169 -5.22 14.83 8.96
C LYS A 169 -4.79 14.97 7.51
N LEU A 170 -3.73 14.29 7.08
CA LEU A 170 -3.31 14.28 5.68
C LEU A 170 -4.44 13.81 4.75
N GLY A 171 -5.07 12.68 5.06
CA GLY A 171 -6.20 12.18 4.28
C GLY A 171 -7.35 13.18 4.18
N LYS A 172 -7.69 13.81 5.30
CA LYS A 172 -8.77 14.82 5.37
C LYS A 172 -8.45 16.07 4.55
N ASP A 173 -7.25 16.62 4.71
CA ASP A 173 -6.87 17.90 4.09
C ASP A 173 -6.76 17.78 2.56
N TYR A 174 -6.32 16.62 2.06
CA TYR A 174 -6.17 16.36 0.62
C TYR A 174 -7.37 15.63 0.00
N GLY A 175 -8.36 15.25 0.79
CA GLY A 175 -9.49 14.47 0.30
C GLY A 175 -9.11 13.09 -0.24
N VAL A 176 -7.98 12.53 0.18
CA VAL A 176 -7.47 11.22 -0.22
C VAL A 176 -7.88 10.17 0.81
N THR A 177 -8.19 8.96 0.36
CA THR A 177 -8.49 7.86 1.28
C THR A 177 -7.21 7.44 1.99
N VAL A 178 -7.16 7.59 3.32
CA VAL A 178 -6.07 7.10 4.15
C VAL A 178 -6.56 5.98 5.05
N LYS A 179 -5.87 4.84 5.01
CA LYS A 179 -5.99 3.75 5.97
C LYS A 179 -4.83 3.84 6.97
N THR A 180 -5.14 3.91 8.24
CA THR A 180 -4.13 4.00 9.30
C THR A 180 -3.92 2.64 9.94
N THR A 181 -2.65 2.24 10.04
CA THR A 181 -2.24 0.95 10.61
C THR A 181 -1.40 1.18 11.87
N TYR A 182 -1.83 0.60 12.97
CA TYR A 182 -1.07 0.61 14.22
C TYR A 182 0.09 -0.39 14.16
N LEU A 183 1.31 0.10 14.30
CA LEU A 183 2.55 -0.68 14.21
C LEU A 183 3.50 -0.39 15.39
N ALA A 184 3.01 -0.25 16.62
CA ALA A 184 3.92 -0.07 17.76
C ALA A 184 4.85 -1.29 17.97
N ALA A 185 4.44 -2.48 17.58
CA ALA A 185 5.30 -3.66 17.53
C ALA A 185 6.27 -3.66 16.32
N HIS A 186 6.96 -2.53 16.09
CA HIS A 186 7.94 -2.35 15.00
C HIS A 186 9.38 -2.60 15.47
N ALA A 187 9.72 -2.12 16.64
CA ALA A 187 11.01 -2.35 17.29
C ALA A 187 10.85 -2.19 18.82
N THR A 188 11.78 -2.72 19.58
CA THR A 188 11.83 -2.51 21.03
C THR A 188 12.50 -1.18 21.32
N PRO A 189 11.84 -0.23 22.01
CA PRO A 189 12.45 1.05 22.37
C PRO A 189 13.49 0.89 23.48
N PRO A 190 14.42 1.86 23.64
CA PRO A 190 15.49 1.78 24.62
C PRO A 190 15.03 1.52 26.05
N GLU A 191 13.85 2.04 26.42
CA GLU A 191 13.24 1.89 27.76
C GLU A 191 12.89 0.44 28.10
N TYR A 192 12.71 -0.40 27.07
CA TYR A 192 12.39 -1.82 27.18
C TYR A 192 13.49 -2.71 26.63
N GLN A 193 14.73 -2.22 26.54
CA GLN A 193 15.86 -3.01 26.02
C GLN A 193 15.96 -4.34 26.76
N HIS A 194 15.99 -5.45 26.01
CA HIS A 194 15.96 -6.85 26.51
C HIS A 194 14.68 -7.25 27.27
N GLN A 195 13.59 -6.51 27.12
CA GLN A 195 12.30 -6.73 27.76
C GLN A 195 11.14 -6.77 26.75
N ASN A 196 11.33 -7.50 25.62
CA ASN A 196 10.37 -7.54 24.53
C ASN A 196 8.96 -7.93 25.01
N ASP A 197 8.83 -8.88 25.92
CA ASP A 197 7.53 -9.30 26.46
C ASP A 197 6.81 -8.21 27.22
N ALA A 198 7.53 -7.47 28.06
CA ALA A 198 6.95 -6.33 28.80
C ALA A 198 6.56 -5.19 27.83
N TYR A 199 7.34 -4.99 26.75
CA TYR A 199 6.96 -4.02 25.74
C TYR A 199 5.70 -4.44 24.96
N ILE A 200 5.59 -5.72 24.59
CA ILE A 200 4.39 -6.24 23.90
C ILE A 200 3.15 -6.13 24.80
N GLU A 201 3.27 -6.26 26.13
CA GLU A 201 2.17 -5.98 27.05
C GLU A 201 1.68 -4.54 26.90
N GLN A 202 2.60 -3.57 26.84
CA GLN A 202 2.23 -2.16 26.63
C GLN A 202 1.60 -1.94 25.25
N VAL A 203 2.14 -2.54 24.21
CA VAL A 203 1.55 -2.47 22.86
C VAL A 203 0.10 -2.97 22.86
N CYS A 204 -0.17 -4.07 23.55
CA CYS A 204 -1.51 -4.64 23.73
C CYS A 204 -2.44 -3.72 24.55
N GLU A 205 -1.92 -3.03 25.56
CA GLU A 205 -2.70 -2.07 26.37
C GLU A 205 -3.05 -0.79 25.61
N TRP A 206 -2.17 -0.30 24.74
CA TRP A 206 -2.40 0.92 23.95
C TRP A 206 -3.39 0.72 22.81
N LEU A 207 -3.47 -0.48 22.25
CA LEU A 207 -4.31 -0.79 21.09
C LEU A 207 -5.79 -0.46 21.30
N PRO A 208 -6.49 -0.92 22.38
CA PRO A 208 -7.88 -0.56 22.61
C PRO A 208 -8.09 0.94 22.89
N ILE A 209 -7.11 1.64 23.44
CA ILE A 209 -7.18 3.09 23.66
C ILE A 209 -7.24 3.81 22.32
N LEU A 210 -6.27 3.55 21.42
CA LEU A 210 -6.18 4.20 20.12
C LEU A 210 -7.31 3.78 19.18
N HIS A 211 -7.80 2.54 19.30
CA HIS A 211 -9.01 2.08 18.61
C HIS A 211 -10.24 2.85 19.07
N GLY A 212 -10.44 3.03 20.36
CA GLY A 212 -11.54 3.82 20.93
C GLY A 212 -11.52 5.29 20.50
N GLU A 213 -10.37 5.83 20.13
CA GLU A 213 -10.20 7.17 19.55
C GLU A 213 -10.49 7.23 18.03
N GLY A 214 -10.80 6.10 17.38
CA GLY A 214 -11.06 6.02 15.93
C GLY A 214 -9.80 6.21 15.07
N LEU A 215 -8.62 5.93 15.61
CA LEU A 215 -7.35 6.17 14.94
C LEU A 215 -6.80 4.96 14.20
N ILE A 216 -7.37 3.77 14.33
CA ILE A 216 -6.84 2.52 13.80
C ILE A 216 -7.84 1.86 12.84
N ASP A 217 -7.40 1.52 11.62
CA ASP A 217 -8.14 0.70 10.66
C ASP A 217 -7.61 -0.73 10.59
N ALA A 218 -6.32 -0.95 10.90
CA ALA A 218 -5.66 -2.25 10.91
C ALA A 218 -4.50 -2.28 11.91
N VAL A 219 -4.03 -3.47 12.24
CA VAL A 219 -2.89 -3.69 13.15
C VAL A 219 -1.81 -4.45 12.41
N ASP A 220 -0.54 -4.07 12.65
CA ASP A 220 0.64 -4.68 12.05
C ASP A 220 1.71 -4.92 13.13
N ALA A 221 2.66 -5.78 12.83
CA ALA A 221 3.83 -6.05 13.66
C ALA A 221 5.03 -6.44 12.78
N PHE A 222 6.24 -6.34 13.30
CA PHE A 222 7.44 -6.80 12.63
C PHE A 222 7.87 -8.16 13.21
N CYS A 223 7.56 -9.23 12.49
CA CYS A 223 7.90 -10.60 12.86
C CYS A 223 9.23 -11.01 12.22
N GLU A 224 10.31 -10.84 12.95
CA GLU A 224 11.66 -11.16 12.51
C GLU A 224 12.58 -11.50 13.69
N HIS A 225 13.65 -12.26 13.42
CA HIS A 225 14.61 -12.68 14.44
C HIS A 225 15.28 -11.50 15.18
N ILE A 226 15.30 -10.31 14.56
CA ILE A 226 15.83 -9.09 15.16
C ILE A 226 14.75 -8.23 15.87
N ALA A 227 13.48 -8.61 15.78
CA ALA A 227 12.35 -7.85 16.33
C ALA A 227 11.49 -8.72 17.26
N PHE A 228 10.34 -9.20 16.79
CA PHE A 228 9.39 -9.94 17.63
C PHE A 228 9.16 -11.35 17.10
N SER A 229 8.96 -12.29 18.02
CA SER A 229 8.61 -13.68 17.69
C SER A 229 7.16 -13.82 17.28
N THR A 230 6.82 -14.92 16.61
CA THR A 230 5.42 -15.25 16.26
C THR A 230 4.50 -15.35 17.48
N GLU A 231 5.01 -15.78 18.65
CA GLU A 231 4.22 -15.80 19.89
C GLU A 231 3.91 -14.41 20.42
N GLN A 232 4.89 -13.51 20.36
CA GLN A 232 4.70 -12.10 20.75
C GLN A 232 3.72 -11.40 19.81
N VAL A 233 3.87 -11.59 18.49
CA VAL A 233 2.95 -11.06 17.49
C VAL A 233 1.53 -11.62 17.66
N ARG A 234 1.40 -12.91 17.93
CA ARG A 234 0.09 -13.54 18.20
C ARG A 234 -0.66 -12.83 19.32
N ARG A 235 0.00 -12.44 20.41
CA ARG A 235 -0.63 -11.70 21.52
C ARG A 235 -1.22 -10.36 21.05
N VAL A 236 -0.51 -9.64 20.19
CA VAL A 236 -1.01 -8.38 19.59
C VAL A 236 -2.21 -8.65 18.70
N PHE A 237 -2.15 -9.71 17.87
CA PHE A 237 -3.23 -10.08 16.95
C PHE A 237 -4.47 -10.61 17.67
N ASP A 238 -4.32 -11.31 18.80
CA ASP A 238 -5.44 -11.74 19.64
C ASP A 238 -6.21 -10.52 20.20
N VAL A 239 -5.51 -9.47 20.60
CA VAL A 239 -6.13 -8.20 21.01
C VAL A 239 -6.81 -7.53 19.82
N ALA A 240 -6.16 -7.45 18.68
CA ALA A 240 -6.75 -6.89 17.45
C ALA A 240 -8.05 -7.62 17.07
N ALA A 241 -8.02 -8.95 17.07
CA ALA A 241 -9.18 -9.78 16.77
C ALA A 241 -10.35 -9.55 17.77
N SER A 242 -10.04 -9.39 19.06
CA SER A 242 -11.05 -9.09 20.09
C SER A 242 -11.75 -7.74 19.86
N LEU A 243 -11.09 -6.82 19.15
CA LEU A 243 -11.60 -5.49 18.79
C LEU A 243 -12.23 -5.47 17.38
N GLY A 244 -12.22 -6.59 16.66
CA GLY A 244 -12.70 -6.67 15.27
C GLY A 244 -11.80 -5.95 14.27
N LEU A 245 -10.54 -5.70 14.61
CA LEU A 245 -9.56 -5.06 13.73
C LEU A 245 -8.84 -6.10 12.87
N PRO A 246 -8.74 -5.89 11.55
CA PRO A 246 -7.96 -6.74 10.67
C PRO A 246 -6.46 -6.58 10.95
N VAL A 247 -5.70 -7.62 10.61
CA VAL A 247 -4.25 -7.66 10.82
C VAL A 247 -3.48 -7.74 9.51
N LYS A 248 -2.25 -7.22 9.54
CA LYS A 248 -1.21 -7.30 8.52
C LYS A 248 0.09 -7.73 9.21
N LEU A 249 1.13 -8.07 8.45
CA LEU A 249 2.39 -8.45 9.06
C LEU A 249 3.59 -8.14 8.15
N HIS A 250 4.59 -7.42 8.66
CA HIS A 250 5.94 -7.48 8.13
C HIS A 250 6.49 -8.87 8.44
N ALA A 251 6.72 -9.68 7.42
CA ALA A 251 7.03 -11.10 7.58
C ALA A 251 8.06 -11.57 6.57
N GLU A 252 8.92 -12.49 7.00
CA GLU A 252 9.86 -13.21 6.15
C GLU A 252 10.72 -12.30 5.25
N GLN A 253 11.11 -11.13 5.77
CA GLN A 253 11.99 -10.20 5.08
C GLN A 253 13.44 -10.71 5.07
N MET A 254 13.91 -11.27 6.19
CA MET A 254 15.30 -11.70 6.38
C MET A 254 15.40 -13.17 6.78
N SER A 255 14.32 -13.77 7.27
CA SER A 255 14.26 -15.17 7.73
C SER A 255 12.84 -15.72 7.66
N ASP A 256 12.70 -17.05 7.52
CA ASP A 256 11.41 -17.73 7.65
C ASP A 256 11.09 -17.93 9.14
N MET A 257 10.17 -17.12 9.65
CA MET A 257 9.66 -17.19 11.02
C MET A 257 8.25 -17.81 11.08
N GLY A 258 7.66 -18.19 9.94
CA GLY A 258 6.28 -18.64 9.84
C GLY A 258 5.25 -17.52 10.01
N GLY A 259 5.64 -16.27 9.81
CA GLY A 259 4.78 -15.08 9.93
C GLY A 259 3.66 -15.05 8.89
N GLY A 260 3.96 -15.44 7.63
CA GLY A 260 2.94 -15.57 6.60
C GLY A 260 1.85 -16.58 6.97
N ALA A 261 2.24 -17.70 7.56
CA ALA A 261 1.29 -18.68 8.09
C ALA A 261 0.54 -18.17 9.33
N LEU A 262 1.20 -17.35 10.18
CA LEU A 262 0.56 -16.73 11.33
C LEU A 262 -0.53 -15.74 10.89
N VAL A 263 -0.20 -14.76 10.04
CA VAL A 263 -1.18 -13.75 9.60
C VAL A 263 -2.34 -14.40 8.85
N ALA A 264 -2.09 -15.43 8.03
CA ALA A 264 -3.12 -16.20 7.36
C ALA A 264 -4.07 -16.90 8.34
N SER A 265 -3.58 -17.35 9.51
CA SER A 265 -4.43 -17.98 10.54
C SER A 265 -5.41 -17.02 11.23
N PHE A 266 -5.25 -15.71 11.03
CA PHE A 266 -6.16 -14.65 11.46
C PHE A 266 -7.01 -14.08 10.32
N ASP A 267 -7.08 -14.75 9.16
CA ASP A 267 -7.67 -14.21 7.93
C ASP A 267 -7.13 -12.81 7.60
N GLY A 268 -5.84 -12.60 7.86
CA GLY A 268 -5.18 -11.30 7.77
C GLY A 268 -5.15 -10.75 6.35
N LEU A 269 -5.11 -9.44 6.24
CA LEU A 269 -5.16 -8.72 4.97
C LEU A 269 -3.93 -8.99 4.11
N SER A 270 -2.73 -8.94 4.71
CA SER A 270 -1.48 -9.15 3.96
C SER A 270 -0.31 -9.64 4.82
N ALA A 271 0.65 -10.29 4.14
CA ALA A 271 2.03 -10.50 4.59
C ALA A 271 2.94 -9.68 3.67
N ASP A 272 3.76 -8.84 4.26
CA ASP A 272 4.49 -7.78 3.57
C ASP A 272 6.01 -8.07 3.63
N HIS A 273 6.81 -7.78 2.60
CA HIS A 273 8.18 -8.19 2.24
C HIS A 273 8.23 -9.58 1.60
N ILE A 274 8.22 -10.67 2.37
CA ILE A 274 8.03 -12.06 1.93
C ILE A 274 9.16 -12.68 1.08
N GLU A 275 10.38 -12.17 1.14
CA GLU A 275 11.55 -12.71 0.42
C GLU A 275 11.86 -14.16 0.85
N TYR A 276 11.64 -14.49 2.12
CA TYR A 276 11.91 -15.82 2.72
C TYR A 276 10.64 -16.66 2.95
N LEU A 277 9.53 -16.32 2.26
CA LEU A 277 8.25 -17.00 2.43
C LEU A 277 8.34 -18.49 2.09
N SER A 278 7.96 -19.35 3.04
CA SER A 278 7.96 -20.79 2.86
C SER A 278 6.74 -21.31 2.12
N ASP A 279 6.84 -22.51 1.57
CA ASP A 279 5.77 -23.21 0.89
C ASP A 279 4.52 -23.35 1.78
N VAL A 280 4.72 -23.66 3.05
CA VAL A 280 3.63 -23.79 4.03
C VAL A 280 2.89 -22.46 4.22
N SER A 281 3.63 -21.36 4.28
CA SER A 281 3.05 -20.01 4.37
C SER A 281 2.27 -19.65 3.11
N ILE A 282 2.83 -19.96 1.92
CA ILE A 282 2.15 -19.72 0.63
C ILE A 282 0.81 -20.48 0.57
N ASP A 283 0.81 -21.77 0.92
CA ASP A 283 -0.41 -22.59 0.90
C ASP A 283 -1.49 -22.04 1.84
N LYS A 284 -1.11 -21.57 3.05
CA LYS A 284 -2.05 -20.97 4.00
C LYS A 284 -2.56 -19.61 3.52
N MET A 285 -1.71 -18.78 2.95
CA MET A 285 -2.10 -17.49 2.36
C MET A 285 -3.05 -17.68 1.17
N ALA A 286 -2.81 -18.67 0.33
CA ALA A 286 -3.72 -19.02 -0.77
C ALA A 286 -5.10 -19.41 -0.26
N GLN A 287 -5.18 -20.22 0.81
CA GLN A 287 -6.44 -20.68 1.41
C GLN A 287 -7.21 -19.55 2.09
N SER A 288 -6.56 -18.67 2.85
CA SER A 288 -7.19 -17.54 3.53
C SER A 288 -7.47 -16.35 2.60
N GLY A 289 -6.79 -16.31 1.44
CA GLY A 289 -6.84 -15.17 0.53
C GLY A 289 -6.02 -13.96 1.02
N THR A 290 -5.09 -14.16 1.96
CA THR A 290 -4.12 -13.16 2.40
C THR A 290 -3.25 -12.72 1.23
N VAL A 291 -3.03 -11.42 1.07
CA VAL A 291 -2.25 -10.85 -0.04
C VAL A 291 -0.76 -10.85 0.29
N GLY A 292 0.10 -11.21 -0.68
CA GLY A 292 1.55 -10.98 -0.57
C GLY A 292 1.90 -9.58 -1.06
N VAL A 293 2.46 -8.72 -0.21
CA VAL A 293 2.87 -7.36 -0.60
C VAL A 293 4.37 -7.34 -0.89
N LEU A 294 4.70 -7.01 -2.12
CA LEU A 294 6.06 -6.90 -2.63
C LEU A 294 6.57 -5.48 -2.46
N LEU A 295 7.78 -5.34 -1.92
CA LEU A 295 8.39 -4.05 -1.59
C LEU A 295 9.73 -3.87 -2.33
N PRO A 296 9.68 -3.71 -3.66
CA PRO A 296 10.87 -3.77 -4.51
C PRO A 296 11.87 -2.64 -4.26
N THR A 297 11.43 -1.51 -3.73
CA THR A 297 12.30 -0.38 -3.39
C THR A 297 13.16 -0.71 -2.16
N ALA A 298 12.57 -1.36 -1.14
CA ALA A 298 13.32 -1.86 0.01
C ALA A 298 14.33 -2.93 -0.39
N PHE A 299 13.91 -3.90 -1.21
CA PHE A 299 14.77 -4.91 -1.81
C PHE A 299 16.00 -4.29 -2.49
N TYR A 300 15.81 -3.26 -3.30
CA TYR A 300 16.89 -2.54 -3.99
C TYR A 300 17.83 -1.81 -3.03
N VAL A 301 17.30 -1.03 -2.10
CA VAL A 301 18.11 -0.20 -1.18
C VAL A 301 18.91 -1.06 -0.20
N LEU A 302 18.35 -2.20 0.23
CA LEU A 302 19.01 -3.18 1.07
C LEU A 302 20.00 -4.05 0.29
N ARG A 303 19.98 -3.99 -1.05
CA ARG A 303 20.78 -4.87 -1.94
C ARG A 303 20.48 -6.34 -1.69
N GLU A 304 19.22 -6.66 -1.45
CA GLU A 304 18.79 -8.03 -1.26
C GLU A 304 19.05 -8.88 -2.51
N THR A 305 19.29 -10.17 -2.30
CA THR A 305 19.55 -11.13 -3.38
C THR A 305 18.56 -12.29 -3.38
N LYS A 306 17.90 -12.52 -2.26
CA LYS A 306 16.87 -13.55 -2.12
C LYS A 306 15.56 -12.99 -2.66
N LEU A 307 15.15 -13.48 -3.83
CA LEU A 307 13.88 -13.07 -4.46
C LEU A 307 12.68 -13.67 -3.73
N PRO A 308 11.57 -12.93 -3.64
CA PRO A 308 10.29 -13.50 -3.23
C PRO A 308 9.90 -14.68 -4.15
N PRO A 309 9.17 -15.69 -3.67
CA PRO A 309 8.80 -16.89 -4.44
C PRO A 309 7.63 -16.63 -5.40
N ILE A 310 7.82 -15.69 -6.34
CA ILE A 310 6.79 -15.16 -7.25
C ILE A 310 6.10 -16.27 -8.05
N GLU A 311 6.87 -17.18 -8.66
CA GLU A 311 6.31 -18.24 -9.50
C GLU A 311 5.37 -19.13 -8.70
N LYS A 312 5.79 -19.52 -7.50
CA LYS A 312 4.97 -20.37 -6.63
C LYS A 312 3.72 -19.66 -6.13
N MET A 313 3.84 -18.39 -5.74
CA MET A 313 2.66 -17.57 -5.37
C MET A 313 1.67 -17.46 -6.53
N ARG A 314 2.17 -17.29 -7.76
CA ARG A 314 1.33 -17.26 -8.97
C ARG A 314 0.63 -18.59 -9.21
N GLU A 315 1.36 -19.72 -9.11
CA GLU A 315 0.81 -21.07 -9.27
C GLU A 315 -0.27 -21.39 -8.23
N GLN A 316 -0.11 -20.95 -6.98
CA GLN A 316 -1.05 -21.16 -5.89
C GLN A 316 -2.18 -20.13 -5.83
N GLY A 317 -2.15 -19.13 -6.72
CA GLY A 317 -3.18 -18.09 -6.79
C GLY A 317 -3.11 -17.05 -5.65
N VAL A 318 -1.98 -16.92 -4.95
CA VAL A 318 -1.76 -15.84 -3.98
C VAL A 318 -1.70 -14.51 -4.74
N ARG A 319 -2.57 -13.58 -4.38
CA ARG A 319 -2.57 -12.24 -4.96
C ARG A 319 -1.34 -11.46 -4.50
N MET A 320 -0.69 -10.79 -5.45
CA MET A 320 0.51 -10.00 -5.18
C MET A 320 0.19 -8.52 -5.34
N ALA A 321 0.35 -7.74 -4.27
CA ALA A 321 0.32 -6.28 -4.32
C ALA A 321 1.75 -5.72 -4.38
N ILE A 322 1.86 -4.46 -4.84
CA ILE A 322 3.12 -3.72 -4.90
C ILE A 322 2.93 -2.42 -4.13
N SER A 323 3.94 -2.06 -3.35
CA SER A 323 3.92 -0.82 -2.58
C SER A 323 5.31 -0.19 -2.48
N THR A 324 5.36 1.08 -2.08
CA THR A 324 6.63 1.81 -1.97
C THR A 324 7.44 1.44 -0.74
N ASP A 325 6.79 1.01 0.32
CA ASP A 325 7.41 0.91 1.66
C ASP A 325 8.08 2.23 2.07
N CYS A 326 7.53 3.38 1.66
CA CYS A 326 8.17 4.67 1.88
C CYS A 326 8.54 4.90 3.35
N ASN A 327 9.83 4.76 3.65
CA ASN A 327 10.39 4.90 5.00
C ASN A 327 11.80 5.50 4.94
N PRO A 328 12.34 6.08 6.03
CA PRO A 328 13.63 6.77 5.99
C PRO A 328 14.84 5.84 5.94
N GLY A 329 14.68 4.55 6.25
CA GLY A 329 15.79 3.61 6.45
C GLY A 329 16.11 2.74 5.25
N THR A 330 15.11 2.02 4.81
CA THR A 330 15.23 0.94 3.83
C THR A 330 14.56 1.25 2.50
N SER A 331 13.67 2.27 2.46
CA SER A 331 12.97 2.65 1.24
C SER A 331 12.65 4.16 1.20
N PRO A 332 13.65 5.03 1.05
CA PRO A 332 13.42 6.49 0.99
C PRO A 332 12.87 6.91 -0.39
N SER A 333 11.81 6.27 -0.84
CA SER A 333 11.17 6.47 -2.14
C SER A 333 9.70 6.80 -1.98
N THR A 334 9.23 7.79 -2.71
CA THR A 334 7.82 8.19 -2.79
C THR A 334 7.22 7.92 -4.17
N SER A 335 7.84 7.05 -4.98
CA SER A 335 7.39 6.75 -6.34
C SER A 335 6.79 5.34 -6.44
N ILE A 336 5.47 5.28 -6.57
CA ILE A 336 4.75 4.02 -6.83
C ILE A 336 5.03 3.52 -8.26
N LEU A 337 5.23 4.43 -9.22
CA LEU A 337 5.56 4.07 -10.60
C LEU A 337 6.95 3.41 -10.67
N LEU A 338 7.93 3.91 -9.92
CA LEU A 338 9.23 3.27 -9.80
C LEU A 338 9.13 1.89 -9.14
N ALA A 339 8.30 1.74 -8.10
CA ALA A 339 8.05 0.45 -7.47
C ALA A 339 7.45 -0.56 -8.47
N MET A 340 6.50 -0.14 -9.33
CA MET A 340 5.95 -0.97 -10.42
C MET A 340 7.04 -1.40 -11.40
N ASN A 341 7.92 -0.48 -11.83
CA ASN A 341 9.04 -0.80 -12.71
C ASN A 341 10.00 -1.83 -12.08
N MET A 342 10.38 -1.60 -10.82
CA MET A 342 11.27 -2.49 -10.09
C MET A 342 10.67 -3.88 -9.87
N ALA A 343 9.36 -3.98 -9.59
CA ALA A 343 8.67 -5.27 -9.50
C ALA A 343 8.71 -6.04 -10.82
N CYS A 344 8.52 -5.36 -11.96
CA CYS A 344 8.67 -5.97 -13.26
C CYS A 344 10.12 -6.40 -13.53
N THR A 345 11.09 -5.55 -13.21
CA THR A 345 12.51 -5.77 -13.55
C THR A 345 13.16 -6.81 -12.65
N PHE A 346 12.98 -6.71 -11.32
CA PHE A 346 13.62 -7.62 -10.36
C PHE A 346 12.83 -8.90 -10.15
N PHE A 347 11.50 -8.80 -10.01
CA PHE A 347 10.64 -9.92 -9.62
C PHE A 347 9.93 -10.57 -10.81
N LYS A 348 10.13 -10.04 -12.03
CA LYS A 348 9.54 -10.57 -13.28
C LYS A 348 8.01 -10.60 -13.26
N LEU A 349 7.40 -9.60 -12.63
CA LEU A 349 5.98 -9.36 -12.82
C LEU A 349 5.73 -8.79 -14.22
N THR A 350 4.60 -9.14 -14.82
CA THR A 350 4.16 -8.45 -16.03
C THR A 350 3.66 -7.04 -15.70
N PRO A 351 3.66 -6.09 -16.64
CA PRO A 351 3.06 -4.76 -16.40
C PRO A 351 1.58 -4.82 -16.01
N GLU A 352 0.86 -5.84 -16.48
CA GLU A 352 -0.53 -6.09 -16.07
C GLU A 352 -0.63 -6.51 -14.60
N GLU A 353 0.21 -7.44 -14.15
CA GLU A 353 0.33 -7.83 -12.74
C GLU A 353 0.77 -6.65 -11.87
N ALA A 354 1.65 -5.78 -12.37
CA ALA A 354 2.09 -4.59 -11.64
C ALA A 354 0.95 -3.58 -11.46
N LEU A 355 0.14 -3.35 -12.50
CA LEU A 355 -1.04 -2.50 -12.37
C LEU A 355 -2.10 -3.13 -11.45
N ALA A 356 -2.35 -4.44 -11.55
CA ALA A 356 -3.21 -5.14 -10.62
C ALA A 356 -2.69 -5.07 -9.18
N GLY A 357 -1.37 -5.15 -9.00
CA GLY A 357 -0.67 -5.04 -7.73
C GLY A 357 -0.82 -3.69 -7.04
N THR A 358 -0.95 -2.61 -7.81
CA THR A 358 -1.15 -1.25 -7.29
C THR A 358 -2.61 -0.77 -7.38
N THR A 359 -3.54 -1.65 -7.72
CA THR A 359 -4.98 -1.34 -7.81
C THR A 359 -5.80 -2.43 -7.12
N LEU A 360 -6.21 -3.46 -7.84
CA LEU A 360 -7.10 -4.53 -7.39
C LEU A 360 -6.56 -5.29 -6.17
N HIS A 361 -5.30 -5.71 -6.22
CA HIS A 361 -4.69 -6.48 -5.14
C HIS A 361 -4.33 -5.59 -3.94
N ALA A 362 -3.87 -4.36 -4.18
CA ALA A 362 -3.64 -3.39 -3.11
C ALA A 362 -4.93 -3.00 -2.39
N ALA A 363 -6.06 -2.87 -3.12
CA ALA A 363 -7.37 -2.66 -2.50
C ALA A 363 -7.73 -3.81 -1.55
N LYS A 364 -7.48 -5.06 -1.96
CA LYS A 364 -7.72 -6.23 -1.10
C LYS A 364 -6.79 -6.24 0.12
N ALA A 365 -5.51 -5.87 -0.03
CA ALA A 365 -4.55 -5.74 1.06
C ALA A 365 -4.92 -4.65 2.10
N LEU A 366 -5.93 -3.83 1.79
CA LEU A 366 -6.49 -2.80 2.68
C LEU A 366 -7.95 -3.07 3.10
N GLY A 367 -8.55 -4.20 2.69
CA GLY A 367 -9.95 -4.50 2.94
C GLY A 367 -10.92 -3.59 2.18
N LEU A 368 -10.52 -3.08 1.01
CA LEU A 368 -11.28 -2.15 0.18
C LEU A 368 -11.75 -2.77 -1.15
N GLN A 369 -11.61 -4.07 -1.33
CA GLN A 369 -11.88 -4.80 -2.59
C GLN A 369 -13.31 -4.69 -3.10
N ASP A 370 -14.28 -4.33 -2.25
CA ASP A 370 -15.68 -4.21 -2.60
C ASP A 370 -16.09 -2.80 -3.05
N SER A 371 -15.13 -1.85 -2.98
CA SER A 371 -15.40 -0.44 -3.35
C SER A 371 -14.31 0.20 -4.20
N LYS A 372 -13.09 -0.35 -4.24
CA LYS A 372 -11.92 0.26 -4.90
C LYS A 372 -11.09 -0.78 -5.65
N GLY A 373 -10.13 -0.29 -6.44
CA GLY A 373 -9.12 -1.08 -7.13
C GLY A 373 -9.53 -1.59 -8.52
N LYS A 374 -10.77 -1.40 -8.93
CA LYS A 374 -11.24 -1.67 -10.31
C LYS A 374 -12.30 -0.66 -10.74
N ILE A 375 -12.50 -0.54 -12.05
CA ILE A 375 -13.60 0.23 -12.62
C ILE A 375 -14.77 -0.74 -12.85
N ALA A 376 -15.79 -0.63 -12.01
CA ALA A 376 -16.99 -1.46 -12.07
C ALA A 376 -18.20 -0.68 -11.55
N VAL A 377 -19.40 -1.00 -12.04
CA VAL A 377 -20.62 -0.39 -11.54
C VAL A 377 -20.78 -0.62 -10.03
N GLY A 378 -21.11 0.43 -9.29
CA GLY A 378 -21.23 0.46 -7.82
C GLY A 378 -19.93 0.77 -7.08
N PHE A 379 -18.76 0.78 -7.74
CA PHE A 379 -17.47 1.15 -7.15
C PHE A 379 -17.29 2.66 -7.04
N ASP A 380 -16.41 3.09 -6.15
CA ASP A 380 -16.04 4.50 -6.02
C ASP A 380 -15.46 5.03 -7.33
N ALA A 381 -15.94 6.17 -7.79
CA ALA A 381 -15.39 6.84 -8.97
C ALA A 381 -14.11 7.60 -8.60
N GLN A 382 -13.08 6.84 -8.16
CA GLN A 382 -11.74 7.32 -7.88
C GLN A 382 -10.81 6.86 -9.01
N LEU A 383 -10.48 7.76 -9.92
CA LEU A 383 -9.93 7.46 -11.23
C LEU A 383 -8.68 8.30 -11.51
N SER A 384 -7.69 7.73 -12.18
CA SER A 384 -6.48 8.42 -12.63
C SER A 384 -6.40 8.45 -14.16
N VAL A 385 -6.14 9.63 -14.72
CA VAL A 385 -5.97 9.87 -16.16
C VAL A 385 -4.49 9.98 -16.49
N TRP A 386 -4.08 9.32 -17.57
CA TRP A 386 -2.70 9.20 -17.97
C TRP A 386 -2.48 9.63 -19.43
N ASP A 387 -1.37 10.30 -19.67
CA ASP A 387 -0.89 10.68 -21.01
C ASP A 387 0.14 9.64 -21.48
N ILE A 388 -0.34 8.46 -21.83
CA ILE A 388 0.43 7.26 -22.22
C ILE A 388 -0.21 6.60 -23.44
N ASP A 389 0.59 5.81 -24.18
CA ASP A 389 0.10 5.07 -25.34
C ASP A 389 -0.58 3.75 -24.94
N ARG A 390 -0.15 3.14 -23.82
CA ARG A 390 -0.68 1.88 -23.31
C ARG A 390 -0.44 1.75 -21.80
N PRO A 391 -1.22 0.94 -21.05
CA PRO A 391 -1.03 0.79 -19.61
C PRO A 391 0.36 0.29 -19.18
N ALA A 392 1.05 -0.48 -20.03
CA ALA A 392 2.41 -0.95 -19.75
C ALA A 392 3.43 0.19 -19.55
N ASP A 393 3.16 1.37 -20.11
CA ASP A 393 4.04 2.55 -19.99
C ASP A 393 4.18 2.99 -18.53
N LEU A 394 3.19 2.72 -17.69
CA LEU A 394 3.25 3.02 -16.24
C LEU A 394 4.39 2.27 -15.53
N SER A 395 4.73 1.08 -15.99
CA SER A 395 5.85 0.30 -15.47
C SER A 395 7.13 0.44 -16.30
N TYR A 396 7.02 0.91 -17.55
CA TYR A 396 8.16 0.97 -18.47
C TYR A 396 8.94 2.28 -18.34
N LEU A 397 8.27 3.42 -18.18
CA LEU A 397 8.89 4.75 -18.20
C LEU A 397 9.52 5.08 -16.84
N ILE A 398 10.83 4.93 -16.71
CA ILE A 398 11.57 5.20 -15.47
C ILE A 398 11.80 6.72 -15.33
N GLY A 399 11.36 7.27 -14.20
CA GLY A 399 11.58 8.68 -13.87
C GLY A 399 10.65 9.66 -14.60
N GLU A 400 9.68 9.14 -15.37
CA GLU A 400 8.65 9.95 -15.99
C GLU A 400 7.32 9.80 -15.26
N ASN A 401 6.74 10.90 -14.87
CA ASN A 401 5.37 10.94 -14.35
C ASN A 401 4.43 11.44 -15.47
N ARG A 402 3.62 10.54 -16.00
CA ARG A 402 2.61 10.82 -17.04
C ARG A 402 1.21 10.97 -16.47
N HIS A 403 1.08 11.10 -15.14
CA HIS A 403 -0.19 11.38 -14.51
C HIS A 403 -0.70 12.77 -14.92
N ASN A 404 -1.84 12.80 -15.57
CA ASN A 404 -2.43 14.03 -16.10
C ASN A 404 -3.37 14.66 -15.08
N LYS A 405 -4.28 13.85 -14.52
CA LYS A 405 -5.29 14.30 -13.56
C LYS A 405 -5.88 13.14 -12.77
N GLN A 406 -6.20 13.39 -11.53
CA GLN A 406 -6.99 12.48 -10.72
C GLN A 406 -8.42 13.02 -10.57
N TYR A 407 -9.40 12.14 -10.73
CA TYR A 407 -10.79 12.43 -10.46
C TYR A 407 -11.25 11.67 -9.22
N LYS A 408 -11.92 12.39 -8.34
CA LYS A 408 -12.68 11.85 -7.22
C LYS A 408 -14.00 12.61 -7.21
N PHE A 409 -15.10 11.89 -7.36
CA PHE A 409 -16.44 12.44 -7.46
C PHE A 409 -17.23 12.24 -6.19
#